data_55a7dc613031b345374486c29105936a
#
_entry.id   55a7dc613031b345374486c29105936a
#
_cell.length_a   1.000
_cell.length_b   1.000
_cell.length_c   1.000
_cell.angle_alpha   90.00
_cell.angle_beta   90.00
_cell.angle_gamma   90.00
#
_symmetry.space_group_name_H-M   'P 1'
#
loop_
_entity.id
_entity.type
_entity.pdbx_description
1 polymer ?
#
loop_
_entity_poly.entity_id
_entity_poly.type
_entity_poly.pdbx_seq_one_letter_code
_entity_poly.pdbx_strand_id
1 'polypeptide(L)'
;MPYGDMGFINPTGHMAVYLDHICAEGPLRLRPCRPGEMGVVISRYDGIEHYDWVAVPLVPYLYSVDAVAEIPTWADRSLEHELRDRYRREHLEAIAPDGPDGKVPGGNWYEVVGSAYDRTIYGFQVNSTPEQDADLIAVFNGLPNTEHYNGAFRNCADFARTLVNRLYPHAVRRNFISDLGMTTPKSVARAMVHYSKKHPETGLTIFRIPQVPGTIPRSHDVKGVAESLVKLYGIPLTLLSPPTAIITLVAYIGGGRFHLPKDAPLLEVHDEWMNGVPTPQEAIAAQVVPGAKETGVPLKDGTEPREGTPSTPVDTAAPKEPQLEF
;
A
#
# COMPACT_ATOMS: atom_id res chain seq x y z
N MET A 1 7.91 -2.43 -24.86
CA MET A 1 6.46 -2.62 -24.75
C MET A 1 5.97 -1.61 -23.75
N PRO A 2 4.95 -0.80 -24.02
CA PRO A 2 4.51 0.24 -23.08
C PRO A 2 3.92 -0.31 -21.76
N TYR A 3 3.47 -1.56 -21.75
CA TYR A 3 2.93 -2.25 -20.58
C TYR A 3 3.82 -3.44 -20.17
N GLY A 4 5.12 -3.32 -20.42
CA GLY A 4 6.06 -4.41 -20.21
C GLY A 4 6.17 -4.75 -18.73
N ASP A 5 6.09 -6.04 -18.43
CA ASP A 5 6.68 -6.57 -17.22
C ASP A 5 8.08 -5.99 -17.08
N MET A 6 8.40 -5.38 -15.95
CA MET A 6 9.79 -5.11 -15.60
C MET A 6 10.58 -6.45 -15.47
N GLY A 7 10.03 -7.50 -16.06
CA GLY A 7 10.61 -8.81 -16.33
C GLY A 7 11.37 -9.34 -15.13
N PHE A 8 12.57 -9.71 -15.40
CA PHE A 8 13.52 -10.33 -14.50
C PHE A 8 13.96 -9.47 -13.27
N ILE A 9 13.74 -8.15 -13.29
CA ILE A 9 14.35 -7.20 -12.33
C ILE A 9 13.40 -6.82 -11.18
N ASN A 10 12.07 -7.00 -11.30
CA ASN A 10 11.13 -6.71 -10.22
C ASN A 10 10.45 -7.97 -9.65
N PRO A 11 11.19 -8.89 -9.00
CA PRO A 11 10.61 -10.08 -8.38
C PRO A 11 9.81 -9.76 -7.11
N THR A 12 9.91 -8.52 -6.60
CA THR A 12 9.38 -8.13 -5.30
C THR A 12 7.96 -7.57 -5.35
N GLY A 13 7.45 -7.24 -6.54
CA GLY A 13 6.11 -6.69 -6.75
C GLY A 13 6.00 -5.20 -6.43
N HIS A 14 4.79 -4.66 -6.48
CA HIS A 14 4.46 -3.26 -6.18
C HIS A 14 3.73 -3.11 -4.85
N MET A 15 3.85 -1.95 -4.21
CA MET A 15 3.14 -1.58 -2.99
C MET A 15 2.64 -0.14 -3.07
N ALA A 16 1.39 0.06 -2.69
CA ALA A 16 0.77 1.38 -2.58
C ALA A 16 0.11 1.54 -1.20
N VAL A 17 -0.19 2.76 -0.82
CA VAL A 17 -0.89 3.09 0.42
C VAL A 17 -2.25 3.68 0.06
N TYR A 18 -3.30 3.07 0.57
CA TYR A 18 -4.66 3.59 0.48
C TYR A 18 -5.00 4.37 1.75
N LEU A 19 -5.56 5.56 1.59
CA LEU A 19 -5.97 6.48 2.63
C LEU A 19 -7.46 6.77 2.45
N ASP A 20 -8.30 6.23 3.32
CA ASP A 20 -9.75 6.26 3.19
C ASP A 20 -10.39 7.62 3.53
N HIS A 21 -9.74 8.41 4.37
CA HIS A 21 -10.21 9.75 4.77
C HIS A 21 -9.54 10.89 3.98
N ILE A 22 -8.53 10.57 3.16
CA ILE A 22 -7.80 11.52 2.34
C ILE A 22 -8.13 11.27 0.87
N CYS A 23 -8.43 12.33 0.14
CA CYS A 23 -8.82 12.30 -1.26
C CYS A 23 -7.86 13.11 -2.13
N ALA A 24 -7.78 12.77 -3.41
CA ALA A 24 -7.03 13.55 -4.38
C ALA A 24 -7.78 14.85 -4.74
N GLU A 25 -7.10 15.97 -4.72
CA GLU A 25 -7.54 17.21 -5.39
C GLU A 25 -7.08 17.24 -6.85
N GLY A 26 -6.15 16.36 -7.17
CA GLY A 26 -5.53 16.08 -8.45
C GLY A 26 -4.41 15.07 -8.23
N PRO A 27 -3.72 14.62 -9.27
CA PRO A 27 -2.72 13.54 -9.14
C PRO A 27 -1.52 13.89 -8.25
N LEU A 28 -1.33 15.16 -7.91
CA LEU A 28 -0.18 15.67 -7.15
C LEU A 28 -0.57 16.43 -5.89
N ARG A 29 -1.85 16.40 -5.48
CA ARG A 29 -2.33 17.16 -4.33
C ARG A 29 -3.41 16.42 -3.57
N LEU A 30 -3.36 16.50 -2.25
CA LEU A 30 -4.27 15.84 -1.31
C LEU A 30 -5.18 16.83 -0.59
N ARG A 31 -6.37 16.36 -0.20
CA ARG A 31 -7.32 17.07 0.66
C ARG A 31 -8.10 16.08 1.52
N PRO A 32 -8.78 16.53 2.58
CA PRO A 32 -9.76 15.67 3.25
C PRO A 32 -10.87 15.23 2.29
N CYS A 33 -11.35 14.01 2.44
CA CYS A 33 -12.49 13.52 1.67
C CYS A 33 -13.78 14.25 2.05
N ARG A 34 -14.66 14.43 1.09
CA ARG A 34 -16.06 14.82 1.31
C ARG A 34 -16.88 13.57 1.63
N PRO A 35 -18.05 13.71 2.26
CA PRO A 35 -18.95 12.58 2.48
C PRO A 35 -19.26 11.84 1.18
N GLY A 36 -19.11 10.50 1.21
CA GLY A 36 -19.35 9.64 0.04
C GLY A 36 -18.15 9.43 -0.89
N GLU A 37 -17.02 10.09 -0.66
CA GLU A 37 -15.80 9.82 -1.42
C GLU A 37 -15.01 8.63 -0.83
N MET A 38 -14.38 7.83 -1.70
CA MET A 38 -13.73 6.56 -1.33
C MET A 38 -12.25 6.68 -0.99
N GLY A 39 -11.72 7.88 -0.84
CA GLY A 39 -10.32 8.04 -0.54
C GLY A 39 -9.38 7.89 -1.74
N VAL A 40 -8.07 7.88 -1.46
CA VAL A 40 -7.01 7.95 -2.46
C VAL A 40 -5.97 6.87 -2.22
N VAL A 41 -5.40 6.38 -3.30
CA VAL A 41 -4.20 5.53 -3.30
C VAL A 41 -3.01 6.38 -3.72
N ILE A 42 -1.95 6.31 -2.94
CA ILE A 42 -0.67 6.98 -3.23
C ILE A 42 0.47 5.98 -3.23
N SER A 43 1.40 6.16 -4.15
CA SER A 43 2.63 5.36 -4.19
C SER A 43 3.73 6.11 -4.94
N ARG A 44 4.94 5.59 -4.81
CA ARG A 44 6.11 6.01 -5.60
C ARG A 44 6.24 5.12 -6.81
N TYR A 45 6.43 5.75 -7.96
CA TYR A 45 6.58 5.11 -9.25
C TYR A 45 7.89 5.55 -9.90
N ASP A 46 8.39 4.75 -10.84
CA ASP A 46 9.59 5.07 -11.62
C ASP A 46 9.20 5.71 -12.96
N GLY A 47 9.87 6.80 -13.34
CA GLY A 47 9.75 7.40 -14.67
C GLY A 47 8.38 8.02 -14.96
N ILE A 48 7.69 8.59 -13.98
CA ILE A 48 6.49 9.42 -14.20
C ILE A 48 6.94 10.87 -14.15
N GLU A 49 7.33 11.42 -15.31
CA GLU A 49 7.94 12.75 -15.43
C GLU A 49 9.05 12.92 -14.39
N HIS A 50 8.95 13.92 -13.54
CA HIS A 50 9.88 14.21 -12.44
C HIS A 50 9.24 14.06 -11.05
N TYR A 51 8.07 13.43 -10.97
CA TYR A 51 7.32 13.30 -9.72
C TYR A 51 7.72 12.06 -8.94
N ASP A 52 7.88 12.23 -7.61
CA ASP A 52 8.23 11.15 -6.69
C ASP A 52 7.02 10.29 -6.32
N TRP A 53 5.84 10.90 -6.23
CA TRP A 53 4.60 10.20 -5.90
C TRP A 53 3.42 10.72 -6.72
N VAL A 54 2.43 9.85 -6.89
CA VAL A 54 1.16 10.14 -7.57
C VAL A 54 0.00 9.65 -6.71
N ALA A 55 -1.07 10.44 -6.69
CA ALA A 55 -2.32 10.16 -5.99
C ALA A 55 -3.43 9.84 -6.99
N VAL A 56 -4.12 8.73 -6.80
CA VAL A 56 -5.22 8.28 -7.65
C VAL A 56 -6.39 7.82 -6.79
N PRO A 57 -7.64 8.19 -7.10
CA PRO A 57 -8.80 7.66 -6.40
C PRO A 57 -8.85 6.13 -6.44
N LEU A 58 -9.47 5.49 -5.44
CA LEU A 58 -9.42 4.03 -5.27
C LEU A 58 -9.96 3.27 -6.48
N VAL A 59 -11.12 3.67 -7.02
CA VAL A 59 -11.75 2.95 -8.14
C VAL A 59 -10.88 2.97 -9.40
N PRO A 60 -10.37 4.13 -9.86
CA PRO A 60 -9.41 4.16 -10.96
C PRO A 60 -8.12 3.40 -10.69
N TYR A 61 -7.57 3.49 -9.48
CA TYR A 61 -6.39 2.71 -9.11
C TYR A 61 -6.60 1.21 -9.33
N LEU A 62 -7.78 0.70 -8.98
CA LEU A 62 -8.10 -0.71 -9.14
C LEU A 62 -8.49 -1.07 -10.57
N TYR A 63 -9.30 -0.25 -11.24
CA TYR A 63 -10.04 -0.66 -12.44
C TYR A 63 -9.93 0.30 -13.64
N SER A 64 -9.18 1.39 -13.54
CA SER A 64 -9.02 2.40 -14.61
C SER A 64 -10.34 2.98 -15.14
N VAL A 65 -11.34 3.10 -14.27
CA VAL A 65 -12.66 3.70 -14.55
C VAL A 65 -13.04 4.66 -13.44
N ASP A 66 -13.92 5.62 -13.71
CA ASP A 66 -14.28 6.65 -12.75
C ASP A 66 -15.34 6.19 -11.75
N ALA A 67 -16.26 5.35 -12.18
CA ALA A 67 -17.37 4.91 -11.37
C ALA A 67 -17.41 3.38 -11.19
N VAL A 68 -17.94 2.93 -10.05
CA VAL A 68 -18.11 1.49 -9.75
C VAL A 68 -19.00 0.79 -10.78
N ALA A 69 -20.02 1.48 -11.29
CA ALA A 69 -20.90 0.94 -12.33
C ALA A 69 -20.20 0.62 -13.66
N GLU A 70 -18.99 1.18 -13.88
CA GLU A 70 -18.20 0.95 -15.08
C GLU A 70 -17.19 -0.19 -14.92
N ILE A 71 -17.08 -0.80 -13.72
CA ILE A 71 -16.13 -1.88 -13.47
C ILE A 71 -16.48 -3.08 -14.36
N PRO A 72 -15.54 -3.54 -15.21
CA PRO A 72 -15.78 -4.69 -16.06
C PRO A 72 -15.90 -5.99 -15.25
N THR A 73 -16.89 -6.81 -15.57
CA THR A 73 -17.04 -8.15 -15.01
C THR A 73 -16.08 -9.16 -15.63
N TRP A 74 -15.45 -8.81 -16.76
CA TRP A 74 -14.49 -9.61 -17.50
C TRP A 74 -13.51 -8.70 -18.26
N ALA A 75 -12.24 -9.09 -18.33
CA ALA A 75 -11.22 -8.31 -19.03
C ALA A 75 -10.21 -9.18 -19.79
N ASP A 76 -9.77 -8.66 -20.93
CA ASP A 76 -8.58 -9.11 -21.64
C ASP A 76 -7.56 -7.96 -21.75
N ARG A 77 -6.40 -8.23 -22.34
CA ARG A 77 -5.34 -7.21 -22.50
C ARG A 77 -5.79 -6.02 -23.37
N SER A 78 -6.69 -6.23 -24.32
CA SER A 78 -7.18 -5.14 -25.18
C SER A 78 -8.00 -4.14 -24.37
N LEU A 79 -8.97 -4.66 -23.61
CA LEU A 79 -9.81 -3.84 -22.74
C LEU A 79 -8.99 -3.14 -21.64
N GLU A 80 -8.07 -3.86 -21.02
CA GLU A 80 -7.17 -3.30 -20.01
C GLU A 80 -6.37 -2.10 -20.56
N HIS A 81 -5.77 -2.25 -21.74
CA HIS A 81 -5.00 -1.17 -22.38
C HIS A 81 -5.89 0.01 -22.76
N GLU A 82 -7.08 -0.26 -23.30
CA GLU A 82 -8.05 0.78 -23.65
C GLU A 82 -8.46 1.59 -22.44
N LEU A 83 -8.85 0.93 -21.34
CA LEU A 83 -9.29 1.60 -20.12
C LEU A 83 -8.16 2.40 -19.47
N ARG A 84 -6.96 1.83 -19.38
CA ARG A 84 -5.78 2.53 -18.85
C ARG A 84 -5.42 3.76 -19.67
N ASP A 85 -5.40 3.64 -20.99
CA ASP A 85 -5.02 4.74 -21.87
C ASP A 85 -6.08 5.83 -21.91
N ARG A 86 -7.38 5.46 -21.86
CA ARG A 86 -8.50 6.39 -21.73
C ARG A 86 -8.35 7.21 -20.43
N TYR A 87 -8.23 6.54 -19.27
CA TYR A 87 -8.09 7.19 -17.98
C TYR A 87 -6.85 8.10 -17.93
N ARG A 88 -5.73 7.64 -18.48
CA ARG A 88 -4.51 8.43 -18.58
C ARG A 88 -4.73 9.73 -19.31
N ARG A 89 -5.35 9.71 -20.48
CA ARG A 89 -5.62 10.92 -21.30
C ARG A 89 -6.61 11.85 -20.63
N GLU A 90 -7.60 11.32 -19.94
CA GLU A 90 -8.64 12.12 -19.31
C GLU A 90 -8.18 12.75 -17.99
N HIS A 91 -7.36 12.08 -17.21
CA HIS A 91 -7.05 12.49 -15.84
C HIS A 91 -5.55 12.62 -15.50
N LEU A 92 -4.68 12.00 -16.27
CA LEU A 92 -3.24 11.97 -15.99
C LEU A 92 -2.39 12.63 -17.08
N GLU A 93 -2.98 13.37 -18.00
CA GLU A 93 -2.25 14.03 -19.10
C GLU A 93 -1.12 14.93 -18.57
N ALA A 94 -1.35 15.61 -17.45
CA ALA A 94 -0.35 16.49 -16.84
C ALA A 94 0.91 15.78 -16.34
N ILE A 95 0.82 14.48 -16.03
CA ILE A 95 1.93 13.67 -15.48
C ILE A 95 2.37 12.54 -16.41
N ALA A 96 1.57 12.19 -17.38
CA ALA A 96 1.84 11.16 -18.37
C ALA A 96 1.26 11.56 -19.75
N PRO A 97 1.75 12.66 -20.35
CA PRO A 97 1.24 13.15 -21.62
C PRO A 97 1.52 12.17 -22.77
N ASP A 98 0.78 12.31 -23.87
CA ASP A 98 1.11 11.58 -25.08
C ASP A 98 2.54 11.93 -25.53
N GLY A 99 3.30 10.91 -25.88
CA GLY A 99 4.62 11.07 -26.44
C GLY A 99 4.57 11.66 -27.86
N PRO A 100 5.71 11.93 -28.48
CA PRO A 100 5.79 12.31 -29.89
C PRO A 100 5.01 11.33 -30.78
N ASP A 101 4.29 11.85 -31.74
CA ASP A 101 3.44 11.07 -32.66
C ASP A 101 2.21 10.38 -31.98
N GLY A 102 1.75 10.90 -30.85
CA GLY A 102 0.60 10.35 -30.10
C GLY A 102 0.88 8.97 -29.48
N LYS A 103 2.14 8.63 -29.28
CA LYS A 103 2.51 7.36 -28.64
C LYS A 103 2.29 7.41 -27.15
N VAL A 104 1.94 6.26 -26.58
CA VAL A 104 1.86 6.06 -25.14
C VAL A 104 3.21 6.40 -24.50
N PRO A 105 3.23 7.23 -23.42
CA PRO A 105 4.47 7.63 -22.76
C PRO A 105 5.20 6.44 -22.13
N GLY A 106 6.50 6.60 -21.94
CA GLY A 106 7.31 5.65 -21.14
C GLY A 106 7.04 5.80 -19.64
N GLY A 107 7.77 5.01 -18.84
CA GLY A 107 7.65 5.01 -17.38
C GLY A 107 6.56 4.08 -16.85
N ASN A 108 6.40 4.06 -15.52
CA ASN A 108 5.50 3.12 -14.85
C ASN A 108 4.07 3.67 -14.66
N TRP A 109 3.63 4.60 -15.48
CA TRP A 109 2.29 5.19 -15.37
C TRP A 109 1.18 4.13 -15.43
N TYR A 110 1.40 3.01 -16.11
CA TYR A 110 0.46 1.89 -16.19
C TYR A 110 0.28 1.15 -14.85
N GLU A 111 1.20 1.29 -13.90
CA GLU A 111 1.05 0.77 -12.53
C GLU A 111 0.19 1.67 -11.66
N VAL A 112 -0.06 2.92 -12.10
CA VAL A 112 -0.83 3.94 -11.38
C VAL A 112 -2.32 3.59 -11.39
N VAL A 113 -2.82 2.92 -12.44
CA VAL A 113 -4.24 2.59 -12.62
C VAL A 113 -4.44 1.15 -13.07
N GLY A 114 -5.60 0.56 -12.75
CA GLY A 114 -5.97 -0.77 -13.22
C GLY A 114 -5.22 -1.92 -12.55
N SER A 115 -4.79 -1.75 -11.30
CA SER A 115 -3.99 -2.76 -10.60
C SER A 115 -4.69 -4.11 -10.41
N ALA A 116 -6.03 -4.16 -10.42
CA ALA A 116 -6.80 -5.38 -10.26
C ALA A 116 -6.92 -6.21 -11.54
N TYR A 117 -6.49 -5.73 -12.70
CA TYR A 117 -6.50 -6.52 -13.93
C TYR A 117 -5.40 -7.58 -13.95
N ASP A 118 -4.24 -7.30 -13.36
CA ASP A 118 -3.08 -8.18 -13.43
C ASP A 118 -2.94 -9.11 -12.23
N ARG A 119 -3.57 -8.79 -11.09
CA ARG A 119 -3.24 -9.43 -9.81
C ARG A 119 -4.36 -9.42 -8.80
N THR A 120 -4.32 -10.37 -7.88
CA THR A 120 -5.02 -10.26 -6.61
C THR A 120 -4.22 -9.33 -5.70
N ILE A 121 -4.87 -8.33 -5.13
CA ILE A 121 -4.25 -7.34 -4.24
C ILE A 121 -4.48 -7.78 -2.80
N TYR A 122 -3.44 -7.73 -1.98
CA TYR A 122 -3.54 -7.94 -0.53
C TYR A 122 -3.55 -6.59 0.18
N GLY A 123 -4.61 -6.30 0.92
CA GLY A 123 -4.73 -5.14 1.78
C GLY A 123 -4.31 -5.46 3.22
N PHE A 124 -3.54 -4.55 3.80
CA PHE A 124 -3.15 -4.54 5.22
C PHE A 124 -3.62 -3.21 5.78
N GLN A 125 -4.78 -3.21 6.41
CA GLN A 125 -5.42 -2.00 6.93
C GLN A 125 -5.04 -1.79 8.39
N VAL A 126 -4.72 -0.55 8.74
CA VAL A 126 -4.50 -0.07 10.10
C VAL A 126 -5.28 1.22 10.32
N ASN A 127 -5.59 1.54 11.57
CA ASN A 127 -6.32 2.75 11.91
C ASN A 127 -5.43 4.00 11.80
N SER A 128 -6.01 5.13 11.44
CA SER A 128 -5.40 6.45 11.59
C SER A 128 -6.33 7.36 12.42
N THR A 129 -5.79 8.48 12.89
CA THR A 129 -6.59 9.52 13.55
C THR A 129 -6.76 10.71 12.61
N PRO A 130 -7.80 11.56 12.81
CA PRO A 130 -7.97 12.78 12.02
C PRO A 130 -6.75 13.71 12.04
N GLU A 131 -6.01 13.74 13.14
CA GLU A 131 -4.80 14.54 13.28
C GLU A 131 -3.66 13.97 12.43
N GLN A 132 -3.53 12.63 12.38
CA GLN A 132 -2.56 11.95 11.53
C GLN A 132 -2.89 12.17 10.04
N ASP A 133 -4.15 12.12 9.67
CA ASP A 133 -4.60 12.38 8.29
C ASP A 133 -4.31 13.84 7.88
N ALA A 134 -4.60 14.80 8.75
CA ALA A 134 -4.29 16.22 8.52
C ALA A 134 -2.78 16.46 8.39
N ASP A 135 -1.97 15.81 9.21
CA ASP A 135 -0.52 15.85 9.14
C ASP A 135 0.02 15.27 7.83
N LEU A 136 -0.50 14.13 7.36
CA LEU A 136 -0.14 13.57 6.06
C LEU A 136 -0.46 14.52 4.91
N ILE A 137 -1.65 15.11 4.89
CA ILE A 137 -2.04 16.11 3.87
C ILE A 137 -1.07 17.29 3.87
N ALA A 138 -0.75 17.83 5.05
CA ALA A 138 0.16 18.97 5.18
C ALA A 138 1.56 18.63 4.65
N VAL A 139 2.08 17.46 4.98
CA VAL A 139 3.39 16.99 4.54
C VAL A 139 3.43 16.82 3.02
N PHE A 140 2.49 16.09 2.45
CA PHE A 140 2.47 15.84 0.99
C PHE A 140 2.29 17.12 0.18
N ASN A 141 1.44 18.03 0.64
CA ASN A 141 1.20 19.30 -0.06
C ASN A 141 2.30 20.35 0.18
N GLY A 142 3.08 20.21 1.25
CA GLY A 142 4.11 21.18 1.66
C GLY A 142 5.51 20.85 1.15
N LEU A 143 5.79 19.61 0.81
CA LEU A 143 7.12 19.18 0.34
C LEU A 143 7.20 19.14 -1.20
N PRO A 144 8.37 19.39 -1.77
CA PRO A 144 8.59 19.18 -3.19
C PRO A 144 8.32 17.73 -3.59
N ASN A 145 7.45 17.53 -4.58
CA ASN A 145 7.21 16.23 -5.17
C ASN A 145 8.19 16.00 -6.34
N THR A 146 9.45 15.72 -6.00
CA THR A 146 10.52 15.56 -6.99
C THR A 146 11.04 14.13 -6.97
N GLU A 147 11.13 13.52 -8.14
CA GLU A 147 11.52 12.13 -8.29
C GLU A 147 12.91 11.85 -7.70
N HIS A 148 12.96 10.80 -6.88
CA HIS A 148 14.16 10.23 -6.32
C HIS A 148 14.12 8.71 -6.32
N TYR A 149 13.40 8.10 -7.26
CA TYR A 149 13.25 6.66 -7.32
C TYR A 149 14.60 5.93 -7.39
N ASN A 150 14.74 4.92 -6.56
CA ASN A 150 15.85 3.99 -6.58
C ASN A 150 15.34 2.62 -6.16
N GLY A 151 15.37 1.65 -7.06
CA GLY A 151 14.82 0.31 -6.83
C GLY A 151 15.33 -0.41 -5.58
N ALA A 152 16.50 -0.05 -5.06
CA ALA A 152 17.08 -0.68 -3.88
C ALA A 152 16.67 0.00 -2.55
N PHE A 153 16.68 1.34 -2.48
CA PHE A 153 16.58 2.06 -1.21
C PHE A 153 15.55 3.18 -1.16
N ARG A 154 14.93 3.51 -2.31
CA ARG A 154 13.89 4.55 -2.44
C ARG A 154 12.79 4.08 -3.39
N ASN A 155 12.26 2.89 -3.17
CA ASN A 155 11.21 2.27 -3.98
C ASN A 155 9.80 2.46 -3.36
N CYS A 156 8.79 1.88 -3.98
CA CYS A 156 7.39 1.93 -3.52
C CYS A 156 7.22 1.36 -2.09
N ALA A 157 7.96 0.33 -1.72
CA ALA A 157 7.88 -0.24 -0.37
C ALA A 157 8.60 0.62 0.67
N ASP A 158 9.67 1.34 0.32
CA ASP A 158 10.29 2.35 1.20
C ASP A 158 9.34 3.52 1.44
N PHE A 159 8.60 3.94 0.41
CA PHE A 159 7.56 4.96 0.52
C PHE A 159 6.48 4.52 1.52
N ALA A 160 5.90 3.34 1.34
CA ALA A 160 4.91 2.81 2.28
C ALA A 160 5.49 2.63 3.70
N ARG A 161 6.73 2.17 3.84
CA ARG A 161 7.42 2.08 5.13
C ARG A 161 7.50 3.43 5.83
N THR A 162 7.83 4.50 5.09
CA THR A 162 7.93 5.85 5.65
C THR A 162 6.57 6.32 6.18
N LEU A 163 5.50 6.10 5.41
CA LEU A 163 4.14 6.46 5.85
C LEU A 163 3.68 5.65 7.05
N VAL A 164 3.84 4.34 7.03
CA VAL A 164 3.48 3.48 8.18
C VAL A 164 4.25 3.89 9.43
N ASN A 165 5.54 4.21 9.31
CA ASN A 165 6.33 4.65 10.46
C ASN A 165 5.98 6.07 10.95
N ARG A 166 5.35 6.89 10.12
CA ARG A 166 4.81 8.17 10.56
C ARG A 166 3.56 7.99 11.42
N LEU A 167 2.68 7.06 11.03
CA LEU A 167 1.49 6.71 11.82
C LEU A 167 1.85 5.91 13.08
N TYR A 168 2.76 4.95 12.94
CA TYR A 168 3.18 4.02 13.98
C TYR A 168 4.71 3.95 14.04
N PRO A 169 5.36 4.78 14.87
CA PRO A 169 6.81 4.89 14.92
C PRO A 169 7.51 3.54 15.10
N HIS A 170 8.48 3.27 14.25
CA HIS A 170 9.28 2.03 14.25
C HIS A 170 8.52 0.72 13.94
N ALA A 171 7.29 0.77 13.43
CA ALA A 171 6.51 -0.40 13.06
C ALA A 171 7.19 -1.23 11.95
N VAL A 172 7.81 -0.56 10.98
CA VAL A 172 8.50 -1.22 9.86
C VAL A 172 9.99 -0.85 9.84
N ARG A 173 10.84 -1.81 10.14
CA ARG A 173 12.31 -1.67 10.07
C ARG A 173 12.86 -2.39 8.84
N ARG A 174 13.95 -1.87 8.25
CA ARG A 174 14.67 -2.56 7.19
C ARG A 174 15.27 -3.87 7.69
N ASN A 175 15.18 -4.90 6.89
CA ASN A 175 15.76 -6.21 7.23
C ASN A 175 17.05 -6.41 6.44
N PHE A 176 18.18 -6.28 7.13
CA PHE A 176 19.49 -6.45 6.52
C PHE A 176 19.85 -7.90 6.24
N ILE A 177 19.20 -8.85 6.89
CA ILE A 177 19.51 -10.28 6.75
C ILE A 177 18.76 -10.87 5.55
N SER A 178 17.42 -10.72 5.49
CA SER A 178 16.62 -11.36 4.45
C SER A 178 16.48 -10.54 3.17
N ASP A 179 16.63 -9.21 3.26
CA ASP A 179 16.39 -8.30 2.14
C ASP A 179 17.60 -7.41 1.81
N LEU A 180 18.77 -7.71 2.38
CA LEU A 180 20.03 -6.98 2.16
C LEU A 180 19.91 -5.47 2.43
N GLY A 181 19.05 -5.08 3.37
CA GLY A 181 18.76 -3.68 3.69
C GLY A 181 17.77 -3.00 2.74
N MET A 182 17.34 -3.66 1.67
CA MET A 182 16.25 -3.19 0.81
C MET A 182 14.92 -3.33 1.53
N THR A 183 13.94 -2.50 1.17
CA THR A 183 12.56 -2.66 1.61
C THR A 183 11.77 -3.33 0.48
N THR A 184 11.03 -4.39 0.80
CA THR A 184 10.17 -5.09 -0.15
C THR A 184 8.72 -5.06 0.33
N PRO A 185 7.70 -5.13 -0.56
CA PRO A 185 6.31 -5.22 -0.16
C PRO A 185 6.06 -6.33 0.87
N LYS A 186 6.72 -7.47 0.67
CA LYS A 186 6.64 -8.62 1.58
C LYS A 186 7.23 -8.33 2.97
N SER A 187 8.35 -7.59 3.03
CA SER A 187 8.98 -7.23 4.31
C SER A 187 8.13 -6.22 5.09
N VAL A 188 7.48 -5.28 4.41
CA VAL A 188 6.55 -4.33 5.04
C VAL A 188 5.34 -5.07 5.61
N ALA A 189 4.67 -5.90 4.80
CA ALA A 189 3.52 -6.70 5.25
C ALA A 189 3.85 -7.57 6.47
N ARG A 190 4.99 -8.26 6.42
CA ARG A 190 5.49 -9.07 7.55
C ARG A 190 5.72 -8.22 8.81
N ALA A 191 6.35 -7.06 8.66
CA ALA A 191 6.62 -6.16 9.77
C ALA A 191 5.33 -5.65 10.41
N MET A 192 4.33 -5.24 9.62
CA MET A 192 3.02 -4.81 10.09
C MET A 192 2.32 -5.92 10.89
N VAL A 193 2.28 -7.16 10.36
CA VAL A 193 1.72 -8.31 11.08
C VAL A 193 2.47 -8.60 12.38
N HIS A 194 3.79 -8.44 12.40
CA HIS A 194 4.56 -8.65 13.62
C HIS A 194 4.35 -7.55 14.65
N TYR A 195 4.27 -6.30 14.20
CA TYR A 195 4.02 -5.14 15.03
C TYR A 195 2.64 -5.19 15.69
N SER A 196 1.59 -5.49 14.90
CA SER A 196 0.21 -5.56 15.39
C SER A 196 -0.02 -6.62 16.47
N LYS A 197 0.75 -7.71 16.48
CA LYS A 197 0.67 -8.71 17.57
C LYS A 197 1.05 -8.15 18.94
N LYS A 198 1.87 -7.09 18.97
CA LYS A 198 2.30 -6.40 20.19
C LYS A 198 1.51 -5.11 20.43
N HIS A 199 0.83 -4.63 19.41
CA HIS A 199 0.12 -3.36 19.33
C HIS A 199 -1.29 -3.59 18.76
N PRO A 200 -2.19 -4.24 19.55
CA PRO A 200 -3.56 -4.53 19.09
C PRO A 200 -4.37 -3.27 18.79
N GLU A 201 -3.98 -2.12 19.34
CA GLU A 201 -4.56 -0.80 19.07
C GLU A 201 -4.44 -0.38 17.60
N THR A 202 -3.53 -0.98 16.84
CA THR A 202 -3.42 -0.72 15.39
C THR A 202 -4.65 -1.17 14.60
N GLY A 203 -5.45 -2.08 15.17
CA GLY A 203 -6.63 -2.63 14.50
C GLY A 203 -6.32 -3.33 13.19
N LEU A 204 -5.10 -3.92 13.03
CA LEU A 204 -4.69 -4.52 11.76
C LEU A 204 -5.69 -5.58 11.28
N THR A 205 -6.23 -5.35 10.10
CA THR A 205 -7.00 -6.32 9.32
C THR A 205 -6.32 -6.64 8.00
N ILE A 206 -6.54 -7.85 7.48
CA ILE A 206 -5.97 -8.29 6.21
C ILE A 206 -7.11 -8.80 5.33
N PHE A 207 -7.14 -8.34 4.08
CA PHE A 207 -8.15 -8.72 3.10
C PHE A 207 -7.52 -8.87 1.72
N ARG A 208 -8.29 -9.37 0.75
CA ARG A 208 -7.89 -9.48 -0.65
C ARG A 208 -8.91 -8.82 -1.55
N ILE A 209 -8.44 -8.11 -2.56
CA ILE A 209 -9.26 -7.68 -3.70
C ILE A 209 -8.96 -8.66 -4.84
N PRO A 210 -9.97 -9.35 -5.40
CA PRO A 210 -9.74 -10.32 -6.45
C PRO A 210 -9.28 -9.66 -7.75
N GLN A 211 -8.53 -10.41 -8.54
CA GLN A 211 -8.26 -10.02 -9.93
C GLN A 211 -9.57 -10.04 -10.71
N VAL A 212 -9.77 -9.06 -11.60
CA VAL A 212 -10.89 -9.07 -12.55
C VAL A 212 -10.86 -10.37 -13.37
N PRO A 213 -11.96 -11.11 -13.47
CA PRO A 213 -12.04 -12.31 -14.31
C PRO A 213 -11.68 -12.03 -15.77
N GLY A 214 -11.02 -12.96 -16.44
CA GLY A 214 -10.67 -12.79 -17.86
C GLY A 214 -9.52 -13.65 -18.33
N THR A 215 -8.88 -13.23 -19.42
CA THR A 215 -7.76 -13.94 -20.03
C THR A 215 -6.39 -13.38 -19.63
N ILE A 216 -6.35 -12.33 -18.83
CA ILE A 216 -5.09 -11.75 -18.39
C ILE A 216 -4.39 -12.71 -17.43
N PRO A 217 -3.17 -13.17 -17.71
CA PRO A 217 -2.44 -14.04 -16.81
C PRO A 217 -2.21 -13.38 -15.46
N ARG A 218 -2.43 -14.14 -14.38
CA ARG A 218 -2.14 -13.65 -13.02
C ARG A 218 -0.64 -13.41 -12.85
N SER A 219 -0.29 -12.28 -12.27
CA SER A 219 1.07 -11.98 -11.86
C SER A 219 1.58 -12.95 -10.78
N HIS A 220 2.88 -13.11 -10.71
CA HIS A 220 3.51 -13.99 -9.71
C HIS A 220 3.36 -13.44 -8.29
N ASP A 221 3.39 -14.35 -7.32
CA ASP A 221 3.39 -13.97 -5.90
C ASP A 221 4.61 -13.11 -5.57
N VAL A 222 4.41 -12.10 -4.74
CA VAL A 222 5.49 -11.25 -4.24
C VAL A 222 6.52 -12.04 -3.44
N LYS A 223 7.80 -11.76 -3.67
CA LYS A 223 8.93 -12.43 -3.02
C LYS A 223 9.80 -11.41 -2.28
N GLY A 224 10.50 -11.85 -1.25
CA GLY A 224 11.60 -11.12 -0.65
C GLY A 224 12.90 -11.32 -1.44
N VAL A 225 13.94 -10.55 -1.13
CA VAL A 225 15.21 -10.60 -1.85
C VAL A 225 15.88 -11.97 -1.71
N ALA A 226 16.09 -12.44 -0.48
CA ALA A 226 16.69 -13.76 -0.23
C ALA A 226 15.85 -14.90 -0.81
N GLU A 227 14.51 -14.81 -0.76
CA GLU A 227 13.62 -15.78 -1.37
C GLU A 227 13.78 -15.82 -2.89
N SER A 228 13.90 -14.68 -3.53
CA SER A 228 14.12 -14.59 -4.98
C SER A 228 15.46 -15.19 -5.37
N LEU A 229 16.50 -14.89 -4.62
CA LEU A 229 17.85 -15.46 -4.84
C LEU A 229 17.82 -16.99 -4.70
N VAL A 230 17.19 -17.52 -3.65
CA VAL A 230 17.09 -18.98 -3.46
C VAL A 230 16.29 -19.63 -4.57
N LYS A 231 15.13 -19.08 -4.93
CA LYS A 231 14.23 -19.70 -5.91
C LYS A 231 14.71 -19.56 -7.36
N LEU A 232 15.33 -18.43 -7.71
CA LEU A 232 15.76 -18.17 -9.09
C LEU A 232 17.20 -18.63 -9.36
N TYR A 233 18.07 -18.48 -8.37
CA TYR A 233 19.51 -18.69 -8.52
C TYR A 233 20.08 -19.76 -7.60
N GLY A 234 19.23 -20.49 -6.84
CA GLY A 234 19.70 -21.46 -5.86
C GLY A 234 20.66 -22.50 -6.46
N ILE A 235 20.33 -23.06 -7.62
CA ILE A 235 21.19 -24.04 -8.31
C ILE A 235 22.47 -23.38 -8.84
N PRO A 236 22.42 -22.33 -9.68
CA PRO A 236 23.64 -21.64 -10.11
C PRO A 236 24.48 -21.12 -8.96
N LEU A 237 23.86 -20.56 -7.92
CA LEU A 237 24.57 -20.03 -6.76
C LEU A 237 25.30 -21.12 -5.99
N THR A 238 24.69 -22.31 -5.86
CA THR A 238 25.33 -23.47 -5.21
C THR A 238 26.53 -23.98 -5.99
N LEU A 239 26.44 -23.97 -7.32
CA LEU A 239 27.55 -24.43 -8.19
C LEU A 239 28.70 -23.42 -8.25
N LEU A 240 28.39 -22.12 -8.30
CA LEU A 240 29.41 -21.05 -8.47
C LEU A 240 30.00 -20.57 -7.14
N SER A 241 29.22 -20.57 -6.08
CA SER A 241 29.64 -20.07 -4.77
C SER A 241 28.86 -20.74 -3.63
N PRO A 242 29.24 -21.98 -3.23
CA PRO A 242 28.56 -22.70 -2.15
C PRO A 242 28.43 -21.90 -0.83
N PRO A 243 29.43 -21.14 -0.37
CA PRO A 243 29.27 -20.32 0.84
C PRO A 243 28.17 -19.26 0.71
N THR A 244 28.07 -18.59 -0.45
CA THR A 244 27.03 -17.59 -0.70
C THR A 244 25.64 -18.24 -0.75
N ALA A 245 25.53 -19.44 -1.32
CA ALA A 245 24.28 -20.20 -1.33
C ALA A 245 23.84 -20.55 0.10
N ILE A 246 24.73 -20.99 0.95
CA ILE A 246 24.44 -21.30 2.37
C ILE A 246 23.99 -20.04 3.11
N ILE A 247 24.72 -18.93 2.99
CA ILE A 247 24.35 -17.65 3.62
C ILE A 247 22.95 -17.21 3.18
N THR A 248 22.67 -17.26 1.87
CA THR A 248 21.36 -16.88 1.30
C THR A 248 20.25 -17.80 1.79
N LEU A 249 20.50 -19.11 1.90
CA LEU A 249 19.55 -20.08 2.43
C LEU A 249 19.26 -19.83 3.92
N VAL A 250 20.29 -19.57 4.73
CA VAL A 250 20.15 -19.23 6.15
C VAL A 250 19.37 -17.92 6.31
N ALA A 251 19.65 -16.90 5.51
CA ALA A 251 18.91 -15.64 5.50
C ALA A 251 17.44 -15.85 5.13
N TYR A 252 17.16 -16.71 4.15
CA TYR A 252 15.81 -17.07 3.76
C TYR A 252 15.06 -17.80 4.89
N ILE A 253 15.67 -18.80 5.50
CA ILE A 253 15.07 -19.58 6.59
C ILE A 253 14.85 -18.68 7.83
N GLY A 254 15.84 -17.87 8.19
CA GLY A 254 15.79 -17.01 9.39
C GLY A 254 14.90 -15.77 9.27
N GLY A 255 14.80 -15.22 8.06
CA GLY A 255 14.14 -13.93 7.85
C GLY A 255 13.12 -13.86 6.71
N GLY A 256 13.25 -14.72 5.71
CA GLY A 256 12.48 -14.62 4.46
C GLY A 256 11.15 -15.37 4.42
N ARG A 257 10.89 -16.25 5.41
CA ARG A 257 9.65 -17.05 5.43
C ARG A 257 8.48 -16.24 5.97
N PHE A 258 7.73 -15.63 5.06
CA PHE A 258 6.42 -15.06 5.35
C PHE A 258 5.51 -15.41 4.17
N HIS A 259 4.34 -15.93 4.47
CA HIS A 259 3.34 -16.25 3.47
C HIS A 259 2.15 -15.32 3.67
N LEU A 260 1.70 -14.72 2.58
CA LEU A 260 0.46 -13.96 2.58
C LEU A 260 -0.70 -14.92 2.91
N PRO A 261 -1.63 -14.53 3.80
CA PRO A 261 -2.74 -15.40 4.19
C PRO A 261 -3.67 -15.66 3.00
N LYS A 262 -3.69 -16.91 2.53
CA LYS A 262 -4.53 -17.30 1.39
C LYS A 262 -6.02 -17.35 1.72
N ASP A 263 -6.34 -17.43 2.98
CA ASP A 263 -7.68 -17.46 3.59
C ASP A 263 -8.19 -16.08 4.01
N ALA A 264 -7.43 -15.01 3.77
CA ALA A 264 -7.90 -13.66 4.03
C ALA A 264 -9.23 -13.39 3.28
N PRO A 265 -10.21 -12.71 3.90
CA PRO A 265 -11.50 -12.43 3.29
C PRO A 265 -11.34 -11.69 1.96
N LEU A 266 -12.19 -12.04 0.99
CA LEU A 266 -12.30 -11.32 -0.26
C LEU A 266 -13.16 -10.08 -0.05
N LEU A 267 -12.66 -8.94 -0.51
CA LEU A 267 -13.37 -7.69 -0.55
C LEU A 267 -13.67 -7.36 -2.02
N GLU A 268 -14.91 -7.38 -2.38
CA GLU A 268 -15.37 -6.99 -3.71
C GLU A 268 -15.87 -5.56 -3.65
N VAL A 269 -15.56 -4.75 -4.67
CA VAL A 269 -16.03 -3.37 -4.76
C VAL A 269 -17.39 -3.41 -5.47
N HIS A 270 -18.46 -3.31 -4.70
CA HIS A 270 -19.85 -3.32 -5.19
C HIS A 270 -20.52 -1.96 -5.03
N ASP A 271 -21.62 -1.76 -5.74
CA ASP A 271 -22.45 -0.54 -5.64
C ASP A 271 -22.93 -0.26 -4.21
N GLU A 272 -23.21 -1.29 -3.43
CA GLU A 272 -23.55 -1.17 -2.00
C GLU A 272 -22.42 -0.51 -1.19
N TRP A 273 -21.20 -0.66 -1.60
CA TRP A 273 -20.01 -0.04 -0.99
C TRP A 273 -19.97 1.48 -1.25
N MET A 274 -20.67 1.97 -2.28
CA MET A 274 -20.72 3.37 -2.70
C MET A 274 -21.91 4.15 -2.11
N ASN A 275 -22.96 3.46 -1.65
CA ASN A 275 -24.24 4.09 -1.32
C ASN A 275 -24.48 4.38 0.18
N GLY A 276 -23.48 4.71 0.92
CA GLY A 276 -23.60 5.04 2.37
C GLY A 276 -23.20 3.91 3.28
N VAL A 277 -22.28 3.29 2.95
CA VAL A 277 -21.65 2.07 3.24
C VAL A 277 -20.67 2.20 4.37
N PRO A 278 -20.64 1.14 5.19
CA PRO A 278 -19.59 1.00 6.17
C PRO A 278 -18.24 1.19 5.51
N THR A 279 -17.37 1.93 6.15
CA THR A 279 -15.95 1.98 5.81
C THR A 279 -15.43 0.55 5.59
N PRO A 280 -14.34 0.33 4.85
CA PRO A 280 -13.73 -1.00 4.74
C PRO A 280 -13.60 -1.73 6.09
N GLN A 281 -13.45 -0.99 7.17
CA GLN A 281 -13.45 -1.50 8.55
C GLN A 281 -14.79 -2.10 8.98
N GLU A 282 -15.90 -1.44 8.68
CA GLU A 282 -17.23 -1.91 9.06
C GLU A 282 -17.68 -3.09 8.19
N ALA A 283 -17.32 -3.09 6.89
CA ALA A 283 -17.58 -4.21 6.00
C ALA A 283 -16.81 -5.47 6.42
N ILE A 284 -15.54 -5.33 6.85
CA ILE A 284 -14.73 -6.44 7.37
C ILE A 284 -15.24 -6.87 8.75
N ALA A 285 -15.60 -5.92 9.62
CA ALA A 285 -16.17 -6.23 10.94
C ALA A 285 -17.52 -6.97 10.83
N ALA A 286 -18.35 -6.61 9.87
CA ALA A 286 -19.62 -7.31 9.61
C ALA A 286 -19.43 -8.74 9.11
N GLN A 287 -18.32 -9.06 8.43
CA GLN A 287 -17.99 -10.40 7.96
C GLN A 287 -17.33 -11.29 9.05
N VAL A 288 -16.77 -10.69 10.10
CA VAL A 288 -16.06 -11.42 11.18
C VAL A 288 -16.99 -11.92 12.29
N VAL A 289 -18.30 -11.57 12.29
CA VAL A 289 -19.24 -12.01 13.34
C VAL A 289 -20.27 -13.02 12.83
N PRO A 290 -19.95 -14.33 12.83
CA PRO A 290 -20.91 -15.35 13.15
C PRO A 290 -20.57 -15.95 14.53
N GLY A 291 -21.29 -15.48 15.57
CA GLY A 291 -21.48 -16.27 16.78
C GLY A 291 -20.79 -15.85 18.08
N ALA A 292 -20.71 -14.57 18.42
CA ALA A 292 -20.46 -14.17 19.81
C ALA A 292 -21.79 -14.12 20.57
N LYS A 293 -22.03 -15.12 21.41
CA LYS A 293 -23.11 -15.08 22.41
C LYS A 293 -22.82 -13.93 23.38
N GLU A 294 -23.79 -13.05 23.53
CA GLU A 294 -23.85 -12.06 24.60
C GLU A 294 -23.82 -12.77 25.96
N THR A 295 -22.72 -12.64 26.69
CA THR A 295 -22.70 -12.85 28.12
C THR A 295 -22.67 -11.50 28.80
N GLY A 296 -23.85 -11.03 29.19
CA GLY A 296 -24.00 -9.82 29.98
C GLY A 296 -23.37 -9.98 31.37
N VAL A 297 -22.44 -9.08 31.68
CA VAL A 297 -22.00 -8.82 33.05
C VAL A 297 -22.37 -7.38 33.38
N PRO A 298 -23.15 -7.12 34.46
CA PRO A 298 -23.57 -5.77 34.82
C PRO A 298 -22.40 -4.99 35.44
N LEU A 299 -22.19 -3.78 34.94
CA LEU A 299 -21.29 -2.77 35.52
C LEU A 299 -21.87 -2.29 36.86
N LYS A 300 -21.07 -2.39 37.91
CA LYS A 300 -21.31 -1.75 39.20
C LYS A 300 -20.85 -0.29 39.17
N ASP A 301 -21.77 0.58 39.53
CA ASP A 301 -21.61 2.00 39.82
C ASP A 301 -20.69 2.26 41.04
N GLY A 302 -19.99 3.37 40.99
CA GLY A 302 -19.50 4.08 42.18
C GLY A 302 -18.01 4.38 42.24
N THR A 303 -17.59 5.61 41.99
CA THR A 303 -17.05 6.49 43.01
C THR A 303 -16.54 7.84 42.41
N GLU A 304 -16.82 8.90 43.13
CA GLU A 304 -16.61 10.32 42.87
C GLU A 304 -15.13 10.80 42.83
N PRO A 305 -14.89 12.01 42.34
CA PRO A 305 -13.56 12.54 42.06
C PRO A 305 -12.88 13.17 43.29
N ARG A 306 -11.56 13.04 43.36
CA ARG A 306 -10.72 13.81 44.30
C ARG A 306 -10.03 14.95 43.57
N GLU A 307 -10.29 16.16 44.00
CA GLU A 307 -9.49 17.38 43.77
C GLU A 307 -8.08 17.24 44.37
N GLY A 308 -7.09 17.87 43.76
CA GLY A 308 -5.78 18.01 44.39
C GLY A 308 -4.65 18.58 43.55
N THR A 309 -4.46 19.90 43.65
CA THR A 309 -3.21 20.70 43.69
C THR A 309 -2.38 20.93 42.40
N PRO A 310 -1.93 22.16 42.19
CA PRO A 310 -1.24 22.64 40.99
C PRO A 310 0.28 22.35 41.06
N SER A 311 0.84 21.86 39.98
CA SER A 311 2.28 21.73 39.81
C SER A 311 2.83 22.68 38.74
N THR A 312 3.93 23.28 39.10
CA THR A 312 4.86 24.22 38.48
C THR A 312 5.14 23.97 36.97
N PRO A 313 5.42 25.03 36.19
CA PRO A 313 5.74 24.90 34.79
C PRO A 313 7.15 24.33 34.58
N VAL A 314 7.22 23.26 33.80
CA VAL A 314 8.48 22.72 33.29
C VAL A 314 8.73 23.34 31.92
N ASP A 315 9.88 23.95 31.80
CA ASP A 315 10.46 24.50 30.57
C ASP A 315 10.61 23.36 29.53
N THR A 316 9.78 23.33 28.50
CA THR A 316 9.87 22.38 27.41
C THR A 316 10.57 23.03 26.23
N ALA A 317 11.84 22.73 26.07
CA ALA A 317 12.52 22.89 24.78
C ALA A 317 11.77 22.10 23.69
N ALA A 318 11.37 22.79 22.63
CA ALA A 318 10.68 22.19 21.50
C ALA A 318 11.52 21.06 20.89
N PRO A 319 10.93 19.88 20.62
CA PRO A 319 11.64 18.82 19.92
C PRO A 319 11.92 19.27 18.48
N LYS A 320 13.18 19.07 18.05
CA LYS A 320 13.56 19.26 16.63
C LYS A 320 12.69 18.34 15.78
N GLU A 321 11.94 18.93 14.86
CA GLU A 321 11.19 18.22 13.85
C GLU A 321 12.13 17.26 13.08
N PRO A 322 11.78 15.97 12.95
CA PRO A 322 12.51 15.08 12.10
C PRO A 322 12.27 15.50 10.64
N GLN A 323 13.33 15.90 9.96
CA GLN A 323 13.28 16.16 8.53
C GLN A 323 12.90 14.85 7.82
N LEU A 324 11.78 14.89 7.10
CA LEU A 324 11.36 13.81 6.22
C LEU A 324 12.19 13.88 4.94
N GLU A 325 13.17 12.99 4.82
CA GLU A 325 13.72 12.62 3.53
C GLU A 325 12.82 11.54 2.92
N PHE A 326 12.05 11.90 1.92
CA PHE A 326 11.31 10.96 1.08
C PHE A 326 12.22 10.31 0.04
#